data_bf48b86d092a52c721cccaa88cb2a823
#
_entry.id   bf48b86d092a52c721cccaa88cb2a823
#
_cell.length_a   1.000
_cell.length_b   1.000
_cell.length_c   1.000
_cell.angle_alpha   90.00
_cell.angle_beta   90.00
_cell.angle_gamma   90.00
#
_symmetry.space_group_name_H-M   'P 1'
#
loop_
_entity.id
_entity.type
_entity.pdbx_description
1 polymer ?
#
loop_
_entity_poly.entity_id
_entity_poly.type
_entity_poly.pdbx_seq_one_letter_code
_entity_poly.pdbx_strand_id
1 'polypeptide(L)'
;MIHYVLLKFAPGTDLDAAEARVRKTYDELNEALPFLNDPEVFRSCVERDSNADIMAKVRLDDESCLQPYLTHPLHMAMAQHFKDMLIGRTSFDHQ
;
A
#
# COMPACT_ATOMS: atom_id res chain seq x y z
N MET A 1 5.55 13.52 6.99
CA MET A 1 5.06 12.29 7.66
C MET A 1 5.32 11.08 6.77
N ILE A 2 5.85 10.03 7.32
CA ILE A 2 6.03 8.76 6.61
C ILE A 2 4.86 7.84 6.93
N HIS A 3 4.26 7.28 5.90
CA HIS A 3 3.13 6.36 6.02
C HIS A 3 3.52 4.99 5.48
N TYR A 4 3.25 3.96 6.26
CA TYR A 4 3.47 2.56 5.88
C TYR A 4 2.14 1.82 5.84
N VAL A 5 1.99 0.93 4.88
CA VAL A 5 0.91 -0.05 4.89
C VAL A 5 1.49 -1.43 4.63
N LEU A 6 1.10 -2.39 5.48
CA LEU A 6 1.53 -3.78 5.38
C LEU A 6 0.32 -4.63 5.04
N LEU A 7 0.44 -5.42 4.00
CA LEU A 7 -0.65 -6.23 3.46
C LEU A 7 -0.32 -7.71 3.61
N LYS A 8 -1.28 -8.46 4.19
CA LYS A 8 -1.22 -9.92 4.28
C LYS A 8 -2.35 -10.50 3.44
N PHE A 9 -2.02 -11.38 2.51
CA PHE A 9 -2.98 -11.98 1.59
C PHE A 9 -3.34 -13.41 1.99
N ALA A 10 -4.53 -13.85 1.59
CA ALA A 10 -4.98 -15.21 1.80
C ALA A 10 -4.05 -16.21 1.10
N PRO A 11 -3.88 -17.44 1.65
CA PRO A 11 -3.11 -18.48 0.98
C PRO A 11 -3.61 -18.73 -0.44
N GLY A 12 -2.68 -18.94 -1.37
CA GLY A 12 -3.02 -19.17 -2.78
C GLY A 12 -3.20 -17.91 -3.62
N THR A 13 -3.12 -16.72 -3.02
CA THR A 13 -3.13 -15.47 -3.79
C THR A 13 -1.88 -15.37 -4.66
N ASP A 14 -2.05 -14.92 -5.91
CA ASP A 14 -0.93 -14.64 -6.81
C ASP A 14 -0.22 -13.37 -6.31
N LEU A 15 0.86 -13.56 -5.54
CA LEU A 15 1.59 -12.44 -4.93
C LEU A 15 2.37 -11.62 -5.96
N ASP A 16 2.78 -12.21 -7.08
CA ASP A 16 3.44 -11.45 -8.15
C ASP A 16 2.46 -10.46 -8.77
N ALA A 17 1.24 -10.89 -9.03
CA ALA A 17 0.19 -10.01 -9.55
C ALA A 17 -0.22 -8.95 -8.52
N ALA A 18 -0.31 -9.32 -7.24
CA ALA A 18 -0.62 -8.39 -6.17
C ALA A 18 0.45 -7.32 -6.04
N GLU A 19 1.72 -7.70 -6.06
CA GLU A 19 2.85 -6.77 -6.01
C GLU A 19 2.82 -5.80 -7.19
N ALA A 20 2.59 -6.31 -8.41
CA ALA A 20 2.50 -5.48 -9.61
C ALA A 20 1.38 -4.45 -9.49
N ARG A 21 0.22 -4.85 -8.94
CA ARG A 21 -0.91 -3.95 -8.73
C ARG A 21 -0.58 -2.85 -7.72
N VAL A 22 0.06 -3.19 -6.61
CA VAL A 22 0.46 -2.22 -5.60
C VAL A 22 1.44 -1.21 -6.19
N ARG A 23 2.47 -1.68 -6.89
CA ARG A 23 3.48 -0.80 -7.53
C ARG A 23 2.83 0.17 -8.51
N LYS A 24 1.96 -0.34 -9.37
CA LYS A 24 1.26 0.49 -10.36
C LYS A 24 0.44 1.58 -9.68
N THR A 25 -0.32 1.22 -8.65
CA THR A 25 -1.17 2.17 -7.93
C THR A 25 -0.36 3.28 -7.29
N TYR A 26 0.76 2.94 -6.63
CA TYR A 26 1.59 3.96 -5.96
C TYR A 26 2.35 4.83 -6.95
N ASP A 27 2.75 4.31 -8.10
CA ASP A 27 3.32 5.13 -9.17
C ASP A 27 2.30 6.14 -9.70
N GLU A 28 1.06 5.69 -9.92
CA GLU A 28 -0.02 6.57 -10.38
C GLU A 28 -0.41 7.61 -9.33
N LEU A 29 -0.44 7.22 -8.05
CA LEU A 29 -0.70 8.16 -6.94
C LEU A 29 0.40 9.22 -6.84
N ASN A 30 1.65 8.83 -7.02
CA ASN A 30 2.77 9.76 -7.01
C ASN A 30 2.64 10.81 -8.12
N GLU A 31 2.18 10.41 -9.30
CA GLU A 31 1.93 11.33 -10.41
C GLU A 31 0.72 12.24 -10.15
N ALA A 32 -0.33 11.70 -9.55
CA ALA A 32 -1.60 12.41 -9.35
C ALA A 32 -1.61 13.36 -8.17
N LEU A 33 -0.85 13.05 -7.10
CA LEU A 33 -0.88 13.78 -5.83
C LEU A 33 0.44 14.48 -5.56
N PRO A 34 0.49 15.83 -5.66
CA PRO A 34 1.72 16.59 -5.42
C PRO A 34 2.32 16.40 -4.04
N PHE A 35 1.48 16.03 -3.05
CA PHE A 35 1.91 15.86 -1.67
C PHE A 35 2.31 14.42 -1.31
N LEU A 36 2.23 13.49 -2.27
CA LEU A 36 2.65 12.09 -2.06
C LEU A 36 3.99 11.87 -2.76
N ASN A 37 5.02 11.61 -1.97
CA ASN A 37 6.40 11.60 -2.41
C ASN A 37 7.07 10.25 -2.12
N ASP A 38 8.08 9.92 -2.92
CA ASP A 38 9.01 8.82 -2.69
C ASP A 38 8.33 7.47 -2.39
N PRO A 39 7.37 7.03 -3.22
CA PRO A 39 6.73 5.75 -2.98
C PRO A 39 7.71 4.60 -3.16
N GLU A 40 7.70 3.67 -2.20
CA GLU A 40 8.49 2.44 -2.26
C GLU A 40 7.58 1.26 -1.94
N VAL A 41 7.74 0.18 -2.69
CA VAL A 41 6.99 -1.06 -2.49
C VAL A 41 7.96 -2.20 -2.32
N PHE A 42 7.77 -3.00 -1.29
CA PHE A 42 8.64 -4.12 -0.95
C PHE A 42 7.83 -5.41 -0.86
N ARG A 43 8.41 -6.48 -1.38
CA ARG A 43 7.89 -7.84 -1.22
C ARG A 43 8.67 -8.55 -0.10
N SER A 44 7.98 -9.19 0.83
CA SER A 44 8.66 -10.00 1.87
C SER A 44 9.46 -11.12 1.21
N CYS A 45 10.69 -11.31 1.68
CA CYS A 45 11.56 -12.41 1.21
C CYS A 45 11.46 -13.65 2.09
N VAL A 46 10.64 -13.60 3.17
CA VAL A 46 10.46 -14.71 4.10
C VAL A 46 8.96 -15.00 4.23
N GLU A 47 8.56 -16.21 3.88
CA GLU A 47 7.19 -16.68 4.03
C GLU A 47 7.00 -17.26 5.42
N ARG A 48 6.17 -16.60 6.26
CA ARG A 48 5.81 -17.05 7.60
C ARG A 48 4.51 -16.37 8.02
N ASP A 49 3.75 -17.01 8.89
CA ASP A 49 2.41 -16.54 9.28
C ASP A 49 2.40 -15.15 9.91
N SER A 50 3.47 -14.79 10.63
CA SER A 50 3.56 -13.49 11.29
C SER A 50 4.07 -12.36 10.40
N ASN A 51 4.49 -12.66 9.15
CA ASN A 51 4.96 -11.64 8.23
C ASN A 51 3.83 -11.15 7.32
N ALA A 52 3.83 -9.86 7.04
CA ALA A 52 3.09 -9.33 5.91
C ALA A 52 3.77 -9.80 4.60
N ASP A 53 3.04 -9.75 3.51
CA ASP A 53 3.55 -10.17 2.20
C ASP A 53 4.12 -9.00 1.40
N ILE A 54 3.46 -7.84 1.47
CA ILE A 54 3.83 -6.64 0.72
C ILE A 54 3.75 -5.44 1.66
N MET A 55 4.72 -4.53 1.56
CA MET A 55 4.73 -3.26 2.26
C MET A 55 4.84 -2.12 1.26
N ALA A 56 4.01 -1.10 1.43
CA ALA A 56 4.16 0.17 0.73
C ALA A 56 4.56 1.25 1.72
N LYS A 57 5.43 2.16 1.29
CA LYS A 57 5.92 3.28 2.07
C LYS A 57 5.84 4.54 1.22
N VAL A 58 5.28 5.61 1.78
CA VAL A 58 5.21 6.91 1.11
C VAL A 58 5.54 8.02 2.09
N ARG A 59 6.03 9.14 1.58
CA ARG A 59 6.19 10.36 2.36
C ARG A 59 5.09 11.33 1.97
N LEU A 60 4.23 11.69 2.92
CA LEU A 60 3.21 12.72 2.76
C LEU A 60 3.74 14.03 3.31
N ASP A 61 3.38 15.15 2.70
CA ASP A 61 3.86 16.48 3.13
C ASP A 61 3.53 16.73 4.60
N ASP A 62 2.33 16.35 5.05
CA ASP A 62 1.92 16.43 6.45
C ASP A 62 0.72 15.53 6.73
N GLU A 63 0.25 15.52 7.98
CA GLU A 63 -0.86 14.67 8.42
C GLU A 63 -2.17 14.98 7.71
N SER A 64 -2.38 16.22 7.26
CA SER A 64 -3.61 16.60 6.57
C SER A 64 -3.74 15.95 5.19
N CYS A 65 -2.64 15.41 4.66
CA CYS A 65 -2.63 14.72 3.38
C CYS A 65 -3.14 13.28 3.45
N LEU A 66 -3.28 12.73 4.66
CA LEU A 66 -3.65 11.33 4.83
C LEU A 66 -5.05 11.03 4.26
N GLN A 67 -6.06 11.81 4.64
CA GLN A 67 -7.42 11.59 4.16
C GLN A 67 -7.56 11.81 2.64
N PRO A 68 -7.03 12.87 2.04
CA PRO A 68 -7.04 13.02 0.58
C PRO A 68 -6.38 11.86 -0.17
N TYR A 69 -5.32 11.27 0.39
CA TYR A 69 -4.69 10.08 -0.17
C TYR A 69 -5.60 8.85 -0.03
N LEU A 70 -6.11 8.58 1.17
CA LEU A 70 -6.93 7.40 1.43
C LEU A 70 -8.24 7.40 0.62
N THR A 71 -8.82 8.57 0.37
CA THR A 71 -10.07 8.71 -0.37
C THR A 71 -9.88 8.95 -1.86
N HIS A 72 -8.66 9.02 -2.35
CA HIS A 72 -8.40 9.19 -3.76
C HIS A 72 -8.91 7.98 -4.55
N PRO A 73 -9.55 8.18 -5.72
CA PRO A 73 -10.11 7.07 -6.52
C PRO A 73 -9.11 5.95 -6.82
N LEU A 74 -7.85 6.27 -7.08
CA LEU A 74 -6.81 5.26 -7.35
C LEU A 74 -6.56 4.37 -6.13
N HIS A 75 -6.51 4.96 -4.92
CA HIS A 75 -6.35 4.20 -3.69
C HIS A 75 -7.59 3.35 -3.40
N MET A 76 -8.77 3.92 -3.56
CA MET A 76 -10.03 3.22 -3.33
C MET A 76 -10.21 2.04 -4.30
N ALA A 77 -9.80 2.21 -5.56
CA ALA A 77 -9.86 1.14 -6.55
C ALA A 77 -8.96 -0.03 -6.18
N MET A 78 -7.75 0.25 -5.68
CA MET A 78 -6.83 -0.78 -5.19
C MET A 78 -7.41 -1.50 -3.97
N ALA A 79 -7.95 -0.75 -3.01
CA ALA A 79 -8.57 -1.33 -1.82
C ALA A 79 -9.74 -2.24 -2.19
N GLN A 80 -10.58 -1.83 -3.13
CA GLN A 80 -11.70 -2.62 -3.62
C GLN A 80 -11.21 -3.89 -4.35
N HIS A 81 -10.15 -3.76 -5.14
CA HIS A 81 -9.55 -4.90 -5.85
C HIS A 81 -9.07 -5.99 -4.89
N PHE A 82 -8.48 -5.59 -3.76
CA PHE A 82 -7.92 -6.53 -2.78
C PHE A 82 -8.89 -6.95 -1.69
N LYS A 83 -10.09 -6.39 -1.65
CA LYS A 83 -11.04 -6.55 -0.55
C LYS A 83 -11.21 -8.02 -0.09
N ASP A 84 -11.39 -8.94 -1.04
CA ASP A 84 -11.64 -10.36 -0.72
C ASP A 84 -10.36 -11.21 -0.69
N MET A 85 -9.20 -10.60 -0.95
CA MET A 85 -7.90 -11.26 -0.95
C MET A 85 -7.10 -11.03 0.31
N LEU A 86 -7.38 -9.95 1.04
CA LEU A 86 -6.64 -9.58 2.25
C LEU A 86 -7.16 -10.32 3.47
N ILE A 87 -6.24 -10.87 4.27
CA ILE A 87 -6.53 -11.41 5.59
C ILE A 87 -5.95 -10.55 6.71
N GLY A 88 -5.14 -9.54 6.37
CA GLY A 88 -4.61 -8.58 7.32
C GLY A 88 -4.14 -7.31 6.64
N ARG A 89 -4.32 -6.20 7.32
CA ARG A 89 -3.82 -4.89 6.90
C ARG A 89 -3.42 -4.08 8.13
N THR A 90 -2.20 -3.57 8.14
CA THR A 90 -1.67 -2.76 9.23
C THR A 90 -1.06 -1.49 8.66
N SER A 91 -1.33 -0.36 9.31
CA SER A 91 -0.74 0.93 8.95
C SER A 91 0.10 1.46 10.10
N PHE A 92 1.12 2.24 9.77
CA PHE A 92 1.95 2.93 10.74
C PHE A 92 2.37 4.28 10.17
N ASP A 93 2.30 5.31 10.98
CA ASP A 93 2.64 6.68 10.60
C ASP A 93 3.61 7.29 11.61
N HIS A 94 4.66 8.01 11.11
CA HIS A 94 5.56 8.75 11.98
C HIS A 94 6.08 10.02 11.29
N GLN A 95 6.56 10.95 12.11
CA GLN A 95 7.17 12.18 11.60
C GLN A 95 8.60 11.99 11.11
#